data_db27f34047b984a6be9c42798d30dd01
#
_entry.id   db27f34047b984a6be9c42798d30dd01
#
_cell.length_a   1.000
_cell.length_b   1.000
_cell.length_c   1.000
_cell.angle_alpha   90.00
_cell.angle_beta   90.00
_cell.angle_gamma   90.00
#
_symmetry.space_group_name_H-M   'P 1'
#
loop_
_entity.id
_entity.type
_entity.pdbx_description
1 polymer ?
#
loop_
_entity_poly.entity_id
_entity_poly.type
_entity_poly.pdbx_seq_one_letter_code
_entity_poly.pdbx_strand_id
1 'polypeptide(L)'
;MRMYCTACGNENESNAHFCGFCGTALSSEKIATGTRQSKVGFGEAIGLGFKNYFNFNSRATRAEYWWFVLFYFLLSLIPVVNWFAWIVFLIPGISLTTRRLHDIGKTGWWQLWYGLAQIAMWVIFLAALFVGIATAISGESMAVVFVLSAAAFIAAIATAVWFLVWLVRQGETGSNKYGPDPRITPR
;
A
#
# COMPACT_ATOMS: atom_id res chain seq x y z
N MET A 1 3.35 12.27 -46.33
CA MET A 1 3.37 10.94 -45.64
C MET A 1 1.97 10.70 -45.10
N ARG A 2 1.51 9.46 -45.06
CA ARG A 2 0.20 9.10 -44.49
C ARG A 2 0.44 8.33 -43.19
N MET A 3 -0.43 8.48 -42.21
CA MET A 3 -0.34 7.75 -40.94
C MET A 3 -1.59 6.86 -40.75
N TYR A 4 -1.39 5.71 -40.11
CA TYR A 4 -2.49 4.78 -39.82
C TYR A 4 -2.91 4.88 -38.37
N CYS A 5 -4.20 4.86 -38.13
CA CYS A 5 -4.75 4.86 -36.79
C CYS A 5 -4.45 3.54 -36.05
N THR A 6 -3.83 3.57 -34.91
CA THR A 6 -3.50 2.38 -34.11
C THR A 6 -4.72 1.69 -33.50
N ALA A 7 -5.87 2.38 -33.39
CA ALA A 7 -7.09 1.83 -32.83
C ALA A 7 -7.98 1.14 -33.88
N CYS A 8 -8.09 1.69 -35.12
CA CYS A 8 -8.99 1.17 -36.15
C CYS A 8 -8.32 0.83 -37.47
N GLY A 9 -7.01 1.07 -37.62
CA GLY A 9 -6.25 0.79 -38.83
C GLY A 9 -6.51 1.72 -40.02
N ASN A 10 -7.42 2.69 -39.92
CA ASN A 10 -7.74 3.60 -41.01
C ASN A 10 -6.63 4.61 -41.29
N GLU A 11 -6.46 4.94 -42.54
CA GLU A 11 -5.49 5.92 -43.03
C GLU A 11 -5.97 7.35 -42.73
N ASN A 12 -5.04 8.19 -42.28
CA ASN A 12 -5.26 9.60 -41.96
C ASN A 12 -4.11 10.46 -42.50
N GLU A 13 -4.34 11.75 -42.60
CA GLU A 13 -3.29 12.70 -42.95
C GLU A 13 -2.21 12.76 -41.86
N SER A 14 -0.96 13.01 -42.25
CA SER A 14 0.18 13.05 -41.32
C SER A 14 0.11 14.14 -40.24
N ASN A 15 -0.73 15.14 -40.40
CA ASN A 15 -1.00 16.24 -39.49
C ASN A 15 -2.33 16.11 -38.74
N ALA A 16 -3.07 15.02 -38.95
CA ALA A 16 -4.35 14.82 -38.26
C ALA A 16 -4.14 14.61 -36.74
N HIS A 17 -4.80 15.40 -35.93
CA HIS A 17 -4.78 15.28 -34.48
C HIS A 17 -5.72 14.18 -33.95
N PHE A 18 -6.75 13.86 -34.74
CA PHE A 18 -7.73 12.84 -34.40
C PHE A 18 -8.01 11.97 -35.65
N CYS A 19 -8.29 10.69 -35.44
CA CYS A 19 -8.71 9.81 -36.51
C CYS A 19 -10.10 10.23 -37.03
N GLY A 20 -10.19 10.51 -38.32
CA GLY A 20 -11.45 10.91 -38.96
C GLY A 20 -12.52 9.84 -38.93
N PHE A 21 -12.18 8.58 -38.67
CA PHE A 21 -13.09 7.45 -38.65
C PHE A 21 -13.56 7.06 -37.24
N CYS A 22 -12.64 6.91 -36.26
CA CYS A 22 -12.97 6.42 -34.92
C CYS A 22 -12.80 7.50 -33.81
N GLY A 23 -12.38 8.72 -34.16
CA GLY A 23 -12.19 9.81 -33.23
C GLY A 23 -10.98 9.68 -32.27
N THR A 24 -10.19 8.60 -32.37
CA THR A 24 -9.00 8.41 -31.52
C THR A 24 -7.94 9.48 -31.83
N ALA A 25 -7.32 10.05 -30.82
CA ALA A 25 -6.25 11.04 -30.98
C ALA A 25 -5.01 10.40 -31.64
N LEU A 26 -4.52 11.02 -32.74
CA LEU A 26 -3.40 10.55 -33.55
C LEU A 26 -2.11 11.33 -33.33
N SER A 27 -2.14 12.45 -32.59
CA SER A 27 -0.98 13.30 -32.38
C SER A 27 0.05 12.58 -31.49
N SER A 28 1.23 12.32 -32.04
CA SER A 28 2.38 11.74 -31.33
C SER A 28 2.83 12.55 -30.11
N GLU A 29 2.51 13.83 -30.05
CA GLU A 29 2.82 14.71 -28.94
C GLU A 29 2.05 14.35 -27.66
N LYS A 30 0.82 13.82 -27.77
CA LYS A 30 0.04 13.35 -26.60
C LYS A 30 0.42 11.93 -26.18
N ILE A 31 0.96 11.12 -27.09
CA ILE A 31 1.47 9.78 -26.78
C ILE A 31 2.79 9.89 -25.98
N ALA A 32 3.64 10.86 -26.30
CA ALA A 32 4.89 11.10 -25.57
C ALA A 32 4.68 11.73 -24.17
N THR A 33 3.59 12.49 -23.97
CA THR A 33 3.26 13.08 -22.65
C THR A 33 2.36 12.20 -21.78
N GLY A 34 1.67 11.21 -22.37
CA GLY A 34 0.68 10.36 -21.66
C GLY A 34 1.27 9.20 -20.87
N THR A 35 2.54 8.83 -21.07
CA THR A 35 3.12 7.63 -20.44
C THR A 35 4.34 7.90 -19.55
N ARG A 36 4.62 9.15 -19.23
CA ARG A 36 5.64 9.41 -18.22
C ARG A 36 5.08 8.99 -16.86
N GLN A 37 5.36 7.75 -16.47
CA GLN A 37 5.09 7.28 -15.10
C GLN A 37 5.77 8.28 -14.15
N SER A 38 4.99 9.12 -13.47
CA SER A 38 5.54 10.04 -12.50
C SER A 38 6.11 9.22 -11.34
N LYS A 39 7.45 9.20 -11.24
CA LYS A 39 8.12 8.57 -10.10
C LYS A 39 7.94 9.49 -8.91
N VAL A 40 7.19 9.03 -7.91
CA VAL A 40 7.03 9.75 -6.64
C VAL A 40 8.36 9.78 -5.92
N GLY A 41 8.87 10.99 -5.64
CA GLY A 41 10.06 11.20 -4.82
C GLY A 41 9.73 11.21 -3.32
N PHE A 42 10.77 11.20 -2.48
CA PHE A 42 10.63 11.18 -1.02
C PHE A 42 9.78 12.34 -0.48
N GLY A 43 10.13 13.59 -0.81
CA GLY A 43 9.39 14.78 -0.35
C GLY A 43 7.95 14.83 -0.88
N GLU A 44 7.74 14.43 -2.14
CA GLU A 44 6.41 14.35 -2.74
C GLU A 44 5.53 13.31 -2.02
N ALA A 45 6.08 12.15 -1.66
CA ALA A 45 5.35 11.11 -0.94
C ALA A 45 4.86 11.58 0.43
N ILE A 46 5.70 12.33 1.15
CA ILE A 46 5.32 12.94 2.43
C ILE A 46 4.17 13.93 2.23
N GLY A 47 4.30 14.83 1.25
CA GLY A 47 3.24 15.79 0.91
C GLY A 47 1.93 15.11 0.53
N LEU A 48 1.98 14.05 -0.29
CA LEU A 48 0.81 13.26 -0.68
C LEU A 48 0.18 12.52 0.50
N GLY A 49 0.99 12.01 1.44
CA GLY A 49 0.51 11.37 2.67
C GLY A 49 -0.33 12.32 3.51
N PHE A 50 0.15 13.53 3.74
CA PHE A 50 -0.58 14.54 4.50
C PHE A 50 -1.72 15.19 3.72
N LYS A 51 -1.56 15.45 2.42
CA LYS A 51 -2.63 15.94 1.54
C LYS A 51 -3.84 14.99 1.53
N ASN A 52 -3.59 13.69 1.59
CA ASN A 52 -4.62 12.65 1.58
C ASN A 52 -4.89 12.07 2.98
N TYR A 53 -4.75 12.87 4.03
CA TYR A 53 -4.84 12.44 5.43
C TYR A 53 -6.09 11.59 5.72
N PHE A 54 -7.25 12.04 5.23
CA PHE A 54 -8.56 11.39 5.39
C PHE A 54 -9.10 10.78 4.08
N ASN A 55 -8.26 10.63 3.06
CA ASN A 55 -8.69 10.08 1.78
C ASN A 55 -8.51 8.57 1.75
N PHE A 56 -9.62 7.83 1.89
CA PHE A 56 -9.64 6.37 1.86
C PHE A 56 -10.12 5.79 0.52
N ASN A 57 -10.47 6.62 -0.47
CA ASN A 57 -11.18 6.16 -1.68
C ASN A 57 -10.30 6.05 -2.93
N SER A 58 -9.08 6.60 -2.92
CA SER A 58 -8.19 6.61 -4.09
C SER A 58 -7.18 5.45 -4.06
N ARG A 59 -6.22 5.48 -4.98
CA ARG A 59 -5.11 4.51 -5.08
C ARG A 59 -3.79 5.18 -4.72
N ALA A 60 -2.85 4.43 -4.16
CA ALA A 60 -1.49 4.89 -3.87
C ALA A 60 -0.44 3.98 -4.50
N THR A 61 0.60 4.57 -5.10
CA THR A 61 1.72 3.81 -5.69
C THR A 61 2.60 3.17 -4.61
N ARG A 62 3.39 2.17 -5.01
CA ARG A 62 4.42 1.58 -4.11
C ARG A 62 5.40 2.65 -3.61
N ALA A 63 5.86 3.54 -4.49
CA ALA A 63 6.80 4.58 -4.12
C ALA A 63 6.22 5.54 -3.09
N GLU A 64 4.97 6.00 -3.27
CA GLU A 64 4.26 6.83 -2.29
C GLU A 64 4.20 6.15 -0.93
N TYR A 65 3.82 4.86 -0.90
CA TYR A 65 3.70 4.08 0.33
C TYR A 65 5.06 3.92 1.04
N TRP A 66 6.07 3.41 0.34
CA TRP A 66 7.36 3.07 0.98
C TRP A 66 8.18 4.29 1.38
N TRP A 67 8.11 5.39 0.64
CA TRP A 67 8.74 6.64 1.05
C TRP A 67 8.10 7.24 2.31
N PHE A 68 6.78 7.15 2.43
CA PHE A 68 6.08 7.61 3.63
C PHE A 68 6.37 6.71 4.84
N VAL A 69 6.43 5.40 4.66
CA VAL A 69 6.83 4.44 5.69
C VAL A 69 8.26 4.71 6.15
N LEU A 70 9.19 4.95 5.22
CA LEU A 70 10.56 5.31 5.56
C LEU A 70 10.61 6.62 6.36
N PHE A 71 9.84 7.63 5.98
CA PHE A 71 9.76 8.88 6.72
C PHE A 71 9.29 8.66 8.16
N TYR A 72 8.20 7.91 8.35
CA TYR A 72 7.71 7.55 9.68
C TYR A 72 8.75 6.77 10.48
N PHE A 73 9.43 5.80 9.85
CA PHE A 73 10.50 5.03 10.48
C PHE A 73 11.64 5.92 10.97
N LEU A 74 12.12 6.85 10.15
CA LEU A 74 13.18 7.79 10.55
C LEU A 74 12.76 8.68 11.73
N LEU A 75 11.51 9.13 11.75
CA LEU A 75 10.99 9.90 12.89
C LEU A 75 10.87 9.04 14.16
N SER A 76 10.52 7.77 14.02
CA SER A 76 10.38 6.85 15.17
C SER A 76 11.71 6.54 15.88
N LEU A 77 12.85 6.81 15.23
CA LEU A 77 14.18 6.66 15.84
C LEU A 77 14.46 7.75 16.88
N ILE A 78 13.69 8.84 16.91
CA ILE A 78 13.83 9.92 17.88
C ILE A 78 12.82 9.65 19.01
N PRO A 79 13.27 9.24 20.23
CA PRO A 79 12.36 8.77 21.28
C PRO A 79 11.26 9.77 21.66
N VAL A 80 11.60 11.05 21.81
CA VAL A 80 10.63 12.10 22.17
C VAL A 80 9.60 12.30 21.08
N VAL A 81 10.03 12.28 19.80
CA VAL A 81 9.14 12.46 18.63
C VAL A 81 8.23 11.25 18.48
N ASN A 82 8.74 10.04 18.74
CA ASN A 82 7.97 8.79 18.58
C ASN A 82 6.70 8.78 19.46
N TRP A 83 6.73 9.33 20.67
CA TRP A 83 5.55 9.42 21.54
C TRP A 83 4.36 10.18 20.92
N PHE A 84 4.63 11.17 20.06
CA PHE A 84 3.60 11.96 19.40
C PHE A 84 3.37 11.47 17.96
N ALA A 85 4.41 10.98 17.30
CA ALA A 85 4.36 10.57 15.91
C ALA A 85 3.30 9.48 15.66
N TRP A 86 3.18 8.48 16.53
CA TRP A 86 2.22 7.41 16.34
C TRP A 86 0.76 7.92 16.29
N ILE A 87 0.42 8.96 17.09
CA ILE A 87 -0.93 9.57 17.06
C ILE A 87 -1.13 10.31 15.74
N VAL A 88 -0.16 11.15 15.36
CA VAL A 88 -0.24 11.97 14.13
C VAL A 88 -0.25 11.10 12.88
N PHE A 89 0.52 10.00 12.86
CA PHE A 89 0.65 9.12 11.70
C PHE A 89 -0.38 7.99 11.66
N LEU A 90 -1.19 7.80 12.70
CA LEU A 90 -2.19 6.73 12.75
C LEU A 90 -3.18 6.84 11.58
N ILE A 91 -3.82 7.99 11.41
CA ILE A 91 -4.84 8.18 10.37
C ILE A 91 -4.22 8.18 8.96
N PRO A 92 -3.17 8.95 8.64
CA PRO A 92 -2.57 8.90 7.31
C PRO A 92 -1.94 7.54 7.01
N GLY A 93 -1.44 6.82 8.01
CA GLY A 93 -0.98 5.43 7.84
C GLY A 93 -2.09 4.47 7.42
N ILE A 94 -3.26 4.55 8.09
CA ILE A 94 -4.45 3.76 7.72
C ILE A 94 -4.95 4.17 6.34
N SER A 95 -5.07 5.47 6.05
CA SER A 95 -5.50 6.00 4.77
C SER A 95 -4.58 5.54 3.63
N LEU A 96 -3.27 5.69 3.81
CA LEU A 96 -2.28 5.30 2.81
C LEU A 96 -2.26 3.79 2.57
N THR A 97 -2.37 2.97 3.63
CA THR A 97 -2.46 1.51 3.52
C THR A 97 -3.74 1.09 2.78
N THR A 98 -4.87 1.72 3.08
CA THR A 98 -6.13 1.51 2.34
C THR A 98 -5.94 1.79 0.86
N ARG A 99 -5.40 2.96 0.51
CA ARG A 99 -5.14 3.36 -0.89
C ARG A 99 -4.14 2.43 -1.57
N ARG A 100 -3.17 1.91 -0.82
CA ARG A 100 -2.22 0.92 -1.33
C ARG A 100 -2.89 -0.43 -1.61
N LEU A 101 -3.79 -0.90 -0.75
CA LEU A 101 -4.60 -2.10 -0.98
C LEU A 101 -5.53 -1.92 -2.18
N HIS A 102 -6.13 -0.74 -2.35
CA HIS A 102 -6.93 -0.38 -3.52
C HIS A 102 -6.13 -0.47 -4.83
N ASP A 103 -4.84 -0.13 -4.81
CA ASP A 103 -3.98 -0.21 -5.99
C ASP A 103 -3.74 -1.65 -6.49
N ILE A 104 -3.87 -2.64 -5.61
CA ILE A 104 -3.83 -4.07 -5.94
C ILE A 104 -5.22 -4.73 -5.99
N GLY A 105 -6.30 -3.95 -6.16
CA GLY A 105 -7.67 -4.42 -6.29
C GLY A 105 -8.34 -4.93 -5.01
N LYS A 106 -7.68 -4.78 -3.85
CA LYS A 106 -8.17 -5.25 -2.55
C LYS A 106 -8.87 -4.13 -1.76
N THR A 107 -9.83 -4.51 -0.92
CA THR A 107 -10.51 -3.55 -0.03
C THR A 107 -9.62 -3.16 1.15
N GLY A 108 -9.76 -1.92 1.64
CA GLY A 108 -9.05 -1.45 2.83
C GLY A 108 -9.40 -2.21 4.12
N TRP A 109 -10.54 -2.90 4.16
CA TRP A 109 -10.96 -3.73 5.30
C TRP A 109 -9.97 -4.85 5.64
N TRP A 110 -9.15 -5.29 4.69
CA TRP A 110 -8.11 -6.28 4.94
C TRP A 110 -7.09 -5.84 6.00
N GLN A 111 -6.79 -4.54 6.10
CA GLN A 111 -5.90 -4.06 7.16
C GLN A 111 -6.55 -4.16 8.55
N LEU A 112 -7.89 -3.99 8.66
CA LEU A 112 -8.60 -4.18 9.93
C LEU A 112 -8.54 -5.65 10.36
N TRP A 113 -8.86 -6.58 9.45
CA TRP A 113 -8.78 -8.01 9.75
C TRP A 113 -7.36 -8.45 10.10
N TYR A 114 -6.37 -7.94 9.38
CA TYR A 114 -4.97 -8.15 9.70
C TYR A 114 -4.63 -7.60 11.09
N GLY A 115 -5.01 -6.38 11.41
CA GLY A 115 -4.78 -5.75 12.72
C GLY A 115 -5.42 -6.53 13.86
N LEU A 116 -6.68 -6.95 13.71
CA LEU A 116 -7.37 -7.77 14.71
C LEU A 116 -6.68 -9.13 14.92
N ALA A 117 -6.25 -9.78 13.83
CA ALA A 117 -5.50 -11.03 13.91
C ALA A 117 -4.17 -10.83 14.65
N GLN A 118 -3.42 -9.76 14.36
CA GLN A 118 -2.19 -9.45 15.08
C GLN A 118 -2.42 -9.20 16.57
N ILE A 119 -3.43 -8.42 16.92
CA ILE A 119 -3.79 -8.17 18.33
C ILE A 119 -4.11 -9.49 19.02
N ALA A 120 -4.95 -10.34 18.42
CA ALA A 120 -5.30 -11.64 19.00
C ALA A 120 -4.06 -12.53 19.21
N MET A 121 -3.15 -12.60 18.24
CA MET A 121 -1.92 -13.38 18.36
C MET A 121 -0.99 -12.84 19.46
N TRP A 122 -0.85 -11.52 19.58
CA TRP A 122 -0.08 -10.92 20.64
C TRP A 122 -0.70 -11.12 22.03
N VAL A 123 -2.04 -11.07 22.14
CA VAL A 123 -2.75 -11.37 23.40
C VAL A 123 -2.53 -12.82 23.79
N ILE A 124 -2.65 -13.77 22.85
CA ILE A 124 -2.38 -15.19 23.11
C ILE A 124 -0.92 -15.40 23.55
N PHE A 125 0.03 -14.77 22.86
CA PHE A 125 1.45 -14.86 23.19
C PHE A 125 1.74 -14.34 24.61
N LEU A 126 1.23 -13.16 24.97
CA LEU A 126 1.43 -12.57 26.29
C LEU A 126 0.73 -13.35 27.39
N ALA A 127 -0.49 -13.86 27.16
CA ALA A 127 -1.21 -14.70 28.08
C ALA A 127 -0.45 -16.02 28.35
N ALA A 128 0.05 -16.65 27.28
CA ALA A 128 0.86 -17.86 27.40
C ALA A 128 2.18 -17.58 28.15
N LEU A 129 2.83 -16.45 27.90
CA LEU A 129 4.03 -16.04 28.62
C LEU A 129 3.74 -15.85 30.13
N PHE A 130 2.63 -15.18 30.48
CA PHE A 130 2.22 -14.99 31.86
C PHE A 130 1.92 -16.32 32.58
N VAL A 131 1.17 -17.21 31.93
CA VAL A 131 0.90 -18.58 32.45
C VAL A 131 2.22 -19.36 32.62
N GLY A 132 3.15 -19.22 31.66
CA GLY A 132 4.47 -19.87 31.73
C GLY A 132 5.30 -19.44 32.94
N ILE A 133 5.26 -18.14 33.29
CA ILE A 133 5.92 -17.65 34.49
C ILE A 133 5.26 -18.22 35.75
N ALA A 134 3.92 -18.26 35.79
CA ALA A 134 3.17 -18.80 36.94
C ALA A 134 3.45 -20.31 37.14
N THR A 135 3.45 -21.11 36.05
CA THR A 135 3.77 -22.56 36.13
C THR A 135 5.23 -22.85 36.51
N ALA A 136 6.16 -21.96 36.09
CA ALA A 136 7.55 -22.05 36.53
C ALA A 136 7.70 -21.88 38.04
N ILE A 137 6.91 -20.98 38.63
CA ILE A 137 6.91 -20.72 40.08
C ILE A 137 6.28 -21.91 40.82
N SER A 138 5.27 -22.57 40.27
CA SER A 138 4.61 -23.74 40.87
C SER A 138 5.36 -25.08 40.66
N GLY A 139 6.43 -25.09 39.86
CA GLY A 139 7.21 -26.29 39.55
C GLY A 139 6.56 -27.22 38.54
N GLU A 140 5.53 -26.78 37.81
CA GLU A 140 4.85 -27.55 36.78
C GLU A 140 5.57 -27.50 35.42
N SER A 141 5.19 -28.41 34.52
CA SER A 141 5.79 -28.48 33.17
C SER A 141 5.38 -27.30 32.30
N MET A 142 6.35 -26.52 31.82
CA MET A 142 6.17 -25.39 30.93
C MET A 142 6.07 -25.77 29.43
N ALA A 143 6.18 -27.03 29.08
CA ALA A 143 6.31 -27.48 27.70
C ALA A 143 5.12 -27.00 26.81
N VAL A 144 3.89 -27.15 27.27
CA VAL A 144 2.67 -26.73 26.53
C VAL A 144 2.65 -25.22 26.31
N VAL A 145 3.03 -24.45 27.32
CA VAL A 145 3.06 -22.98 27.26
C VAL A 145 4.09 -22.50 26.25
N PHE A 146 5.29 -23.10 26.23
CA PHE A 146 6.31 -22.79 25.23
C PHE A 146 5.84 -23.09 23.80
N VAL A 147 5.19 -24.26 23.58
CA VAL A 147 4.65 -24.62 22.26
C VAL A 147 3.60 -23.64 21.79
N LEU A 148 2.65 -23.25 22.66
CA LEU A 148 1.60 -22.30 22.32
C LEU A 148 2.17 -20.89 22.04
N SER A 149 3.12 -20.43 22.83
CA SER A 149 3.79 -19.13 22.63
C SER A 149 4.55 -19.10 21.31
N ALA A 150 5.31 -20.16 21.02
CA ALA A 150 6.07 -20.29 19.78
C ALA A 150 5.12 -20.34 18.56
N ALA A 151 4.03 -21.10 18.64
CA ALA A 151 3.04 -21.19 17.57
C ALA A 151 2.37 -19.83 17.29
N ALA A 152 1.95 -19.11 18.33
CA ALA A 152 1.36 -17.78 18.20
C ALA A 152 2.34 -16.78 17.58
N PHE A 153 3.60 -16.80 18.01
CA PHE A 153 4.65 -15.95 17.46
C PHE A 153 4.95 -16.25 15.98
N ILE A 154 5.08 -17.50 15.62
CA ILE A 154 5.28 -17.93 14.23
C ILE A 154 4.08 -17.52 13.36
N ALA A 155 2.86 -17.72 13.84
CA ALA A 155 1.66 -17.31 13.13
C ALA A 155 1.59 -15.77 12.93
N ALA A 156 2.00 -15.00 13.93
CA ALA A 156 2.08 -13.54 13.81
C ALA A 156 3.09 -13.10 12.74
N ILE A 157 4.28 -13.73 12.70
CA ILE A 157 5.27 -13.46 11.65
C ILE A 157 4.76 -13.87 10.28
N ALA A 158 4.18 -15.07 10.16
CA ALA A 158 3.69 -15.57 8.88
C ALA A 158 2.61 -14.66 8.28
N THR A 159 1.65 -14.21 9.08
CA THR A 159 0.61 -13.27 8.65
C THR A 159 1.17 -11.88 8.36
N ALA A 160 2.19 -11.41 9.08
CA ALA A 160 2.87 -10.15 8.79
C ALA A 160 3.60 -10.21 7.44
N VAL A 161 4.34 -11.29 7.17
CA VAL A 161 5.01 -11.50 5.87
C VAL A 161 3.99 -11.60 4.74
N TRP A 162 2.89 -12.32 4.94
CA TRP A 162 1.82 -12.42 3.95
C TRP A 162 1.21 -11.06 3.60
N PHE A 163 0.91 -10.23 4.60
CA PHE A 163 0.40 -8.88 4.39
C PHE A 163 1.43 -7.97 3.73
N LEU A 164 2.70 -8.08 4.13
CA LEU A 164 3.83 -7.36 3.53
C LEU A 164 3.97 -7.65 2.03
N VAL A 165 3.81 -8.92 1.62
CA VAL A 165 3.84 -9.32 0.20
C VAL A 165 2.79 -8.56 -0.60
N TRP A 166 1.59 -8.31 -0.06
CA TRP A 166 0.59 -7.50 -0.74
C TRP A 166 1.02 -6.05 -0.89
N LEU A 167 1.64 -5.47 0.13
CA LEU A 167 2.10 -4.07 0.09
C LEU A 167 3.27 -3.86 -0.89
N VAL A 168 4.10 -4.88 -1.09
CA VAL A 168 5.21 -4.85 -2.07
C VAL A 168 4.74 -5.14 -3.49
N ARG A 169 3.63 -5.86 -3.67
CA ARG A 169 3.12 -6.32 -4.97
C ARG A 169 2.91 -5.14 -5.94
N GLN A 170 3.10 -5.36 -7.24
CA GLN A 170 2.81 -4.35 -8.26
C GLN A 170 1.30 -4.06 -8.31
N GLY A 171 0.94 -2.78 -8.38
CA GLY A 171 -0.44 -2.36 -8.54
C GLY A 171 -1.01 -2.72 -9.93
N GLU A 172 -2.33 -2.82 -10.00
CA GLU A 172 -3.04 -3.05 -11.27
C GLU A 172 -2.78 -1.92 -12.25
N THR A 173 -2.52 -2.27 -13.50
CA THR A 173 -2.37 -1.32 -14.60
C THR A 173 -3.74 -0.83 -15.07
N GLY A 174 -3.82 0.46 -15.41
CA GLY A 174 -5.09 1.07 -15.82
C GLY A 174 -6.05 1.36 -14.67
N SER A 175 -7.26 1.76 -15.01
CA SER A 175 -8.31 2.07 -14.04
C SER A 175 -8.87 0.80 -13.42
N ASN A 176 -9.16 0.82 -12.11
CA ASN A 176 -9.89 -0.24 -11.43
C ASN A 176 -11.08 0.36 -10.66
N LYS A 177 -11.81 -0.46 -9.89
CA LYS A 177 -13.01 -0.03 -9.14
C LYS A 177 -12.75 1.08 -8.11
N TYR A 178 -11.50 1.39 -7.78
CA TYR A 178 -11.11 2.42 -6.83
C TYR A 178 -10.56 3.69 -7.50
N GLY A 179 -10.51 3.72 -8.84
CA GLY A 179 -10.14 4.91 -9.60
C GLY A 179 -9.05 4.67 -10.65
N PRO A 180 -8.60 5.77 -11.27
CA PRO A 180 -7.59 5.74 -12.32
C PRO A 180 -6.22 5.30 -11.79
N ASP A 181 -5.35 4.88 -12.72
CA ASP A 181 -3.98 4.50 -12.38
C ASP A 181 -3.17 5.72 -11.87
N PRO A 182 -2.69 5.70 -10.62
CA PRO A 182 -2.00 6.83 -10.03
C PRO A 182 -0.63 7.12 -10.67
N ARG A 183 -0.13 6.23 -11.54
CA ARG A 183 1.15 6.37 -12.24
C ARG A 183 1.05 7.23 -13.49
N ILE A 184 -0.12 7.28 -14.11
CA ILE A 184 -0.37 7.98 -15.38
C ILE A 184 -1.28 9.20 -15.23
N THR A 185 -1.97 9.36 -14.10
CA THR A 185 -2.85 10.49 -13.84
C THR A 185 -2.05 11.67 -13.29
N PRO A 186 -2.23 12.91 -13.78
CA PRO A 186 -1.66 14.11 -13.18
C PRO A 186 -2.13 14.27 -11.72
N ARG A 187 -1.22 14.64 -10.83
CA ARG A 187 -1.48 14.75 -9.38
C ARG A 187 -1.65 16.18 -8.93
#